data_1ad61ac401515f44e5791451cc7ad5bb
#
_entry.id   1ad61ac401515f44e5791451cc7ad5bb
#
_cell.length_a   1.000
_cell.length_b   1.000
_cell.length_c   1.000
_cell.angle_alpha   90.00
_cell.angle_beta   90.00
_cell.angle_gamma   90.00
#
_symmetry.space_group_name_H-M   'P 1'
#
loop_
_entity.id
_entity.type
_entity.pdbx_description
1 polymer ?
#
loop_
_entity_poly.entity_id
_entity_poly.type
_entity_poly.pdbx_seq_one_letter_code
_entity_poly.pdbx_strand_id
1 'polypeptide(L)'
;MKPEKKAKTVKAKDEKIQKKKGNSTLIIGVVAIILIAGVAYALFSGGSTSTKTTDNQIKFPSFVYTNPLTLKAYTYATEHPDLLEQIPCYCGCGGHSGHRFLRDCFIHDDWTYDEHASFCDVCVGEAIKVQDYLASGKTLAEARTLIDQEYAAKYPGQNTNTLPVRDGYIPILSPKTDGVPTAAPTTTPVLDLSKYSLPSNFKSIADGLNLTPAGANSAYFINTKMIAGTDLEAKYLDTYVEPDSFYGKKLIGMYSADFNPSSWIELHDLGYDSTRDETLKPRVELGYENIVYTRPLIYGHTQNVDNVLKLIKDPMSMTTSYSTYKPLLDAVDYQNAAYSRVITEPFKFSDINYVSMTPVSGKVELVKAFNITDNKSIPAGFKTYNPQTEGNILIIKETGDLTKVQADNDNIDAVART
;
A
#
# COMPACT_ATOMS: atom_id res chain seq x y z
N MET A 1 -50.30 -13.49 50.97
CA MET A 1 -49.23 -14.26 51.63
C MET A 1 -47.95 -14.02 50.86
N LYS A 2 -47.01 -13.24 51.43
CA LYS A 2 -45.65 -13.05 50.91
C LYS A 2 -44.73 -13.99 51.69
N PRO A 3 -43.68 -14.58 51.10
CA PRO A 3 -42.57 -15.06 51.88
C PRO A 3 -41.38 -14.11 51.77
N GLU A 4 -40.87 -13.81 52.97
CA GLU A 4 -39.64 -13.05 53.23
C GLU A 4 -38.40 -13.76 52.70
N LYS A 5 -37.46 -13.00 52.12
CA LYS A 5 -36.08 -13.44 51.83
C LYS A 5 -35.16 -12.97 52.97
N LYS A 6 -34.59 -13.93 53.68
CA LYS A 6 -33.56 -13.73 54.70
C LYS A 6 -32.22 -13.31 54.03
N ALA A 7 -31.67 -12.19 54.48
CA ALA A 7 -30.33 -11.77 54.18
C ALA A 7 -29.31 -12.62 54.95
N LYS A 8 -28.31 -13.18 54.28
CA LYS A 8 -27.14 -13.80 54.93
C LYS A 8 -25.98 -12.77 54.98
N THR A 9 -25.68 -12.40 56.22
CA THR A 9 -24.48 -11.60 56.55
C THR A 9 -23.24 -12.44 56.34
N VAL A 10 -22.30 -11.98 55.52
CA VAL A 10 -20.98 -12.57 55.36
C VAL A 10 -20.00 -11.76 56.22
N LYS A 11 -19.42 -12.41 57.25
CA LYS A 11 -18.39 -11.85 58.09
C LYS A 11 -17.08 -11.67 57.33
N ALA A 12 -16.55 -10.46 57.31
CA ALA A 12 -15.20 -10.16 56.87
C ALA A 12 -14.18 -10.82 57.84
N LYS A 13 -13.21 -11.51 57.29
CA LYS A 13 -12.10 -12.13 57.99
C LYS A 13 -10.87 -11.26 57.78
N ASP A 14 -10.41 -10.61 58.83
CA ASP A 14 -9.15 -9.84 58.82
C ASP A 14 -7.96 -10.77 58.61
N GLU A 15 -7.31 -10.69 57.50
CA GLU A 15 -6.02 -11.30 57.23
C GLU A 15 -4.90 -10.28 57.48
N LYS A 16 -4.11 -10.52 58.55
CA LYS A 16 -2.92 -9.78 58.89
C LYS A 16 -1.87 -9.94 57.79
N ILE A 17 -1.56 -8.86 57.10
CA ILE A 17 -0.41 -8.79 56.19
C ILE A 17 0.87 -8.73 56.99
N GLN A 18 1.62 -9.82 57.07
CA GLN A 18 2.99 -9.83 57.57
C GLN A 18 3.90 -9.16 56.53
N LYS A 19 4.52 -8.06 56.90
CA LYS A 19 5.61 -7.42 56.15
C LYS A 19 6.83 -8.36 56.12
N LYS A 20 7.04 -9.00 54.98
CA LYS A 20 8.29 -9.72 54.69
C LYS A 20 9.36 -8.67 54.34
N LYS A 21 10.35 -8.48 55.20
CA LYS A 21 11.58 -7.74 54.89
C LYS A 21 12.31 -8.46 53.78
N GLY A 22 12.14 -8.01 52.54
CA GLY A 22 12.86 -8.52 51.36
C GLY A 22 14.14 -7.72 51.16
N ASN A 23 15.19 -8.42 50.92
CA ASN A 23 16.59 -8.05 50.74
C ASN A 23 16.84 -6.84 49.82
N SER A 24 16.81 -5.63 50.38
CA SER A 24 17.27 -4.41 49.67
C SER A 24 18.77 -4.45 49.31
N THR A 25 19.56 -5.25 50.00
CA THR A 25 21.02 -5.34 49.81
C THR A 25 21.39 -6.05 48.48
N LEU A 26 20.55 -6.97 48.00
CA LEU A 26 20.84 -7.73 46.79
C LEU A 26 20.54 -6.93 45.49
N ILE A 27 19.52 -6.06 45.55
CA ILE A 27 19.17 -5.18 44.41
C ILE A 27 20.22 -4.06 44.25
N ILE A 28 20.76 -3.50 45.32
CA ILE A 28 21.82 -2.49 45.26
C ILE A 28 23.10 -3.09 44.69
N GLY A 29 23.42 -4.35 44.99
CA GLY A 29 24.59 -5.04 44.42
C GLY A 29 24.51 -5.27 42.93
N VAL A 30 23.34 -5.65 42.41
CA VAL A 30 23.15 -5.89 40.97
C VAL A 30 23.19 -4.58 40.18
N VAL A 31 22.59 -3.51 40.67
CA VAL A 31 22.66 -2.19 40.03
C VAL A 31 24.08 -1.63 40.03
N ALA A 32 24.85 -1.83 41.09
CA ALA A 32 26.26 -1.41 41.14
C ALA A 32 27.13 -2.18 40.13
N ILE A 33 26.90 -3.49 39.93
CA ILE A 33 27.62 -4.31 38.96
C ILE A 33 27.30 -3.86 37.52
N ILE A 34 26.03 -3.52 37.22
CA ILE A 34 25.62 -3.03 35.89
C ILE A 34 26.23 -1.66 35.61
N LEU A 35 26.30 -0.77 36.57
CA LEU A 35 26.92 0.56 36.43
C LEU A 35 28.44 0.45 36.27
N ILE A 36 29.12 -0.45 36.99
CA ILE A 36 30.57 -0.68 36.83
C ILE A 36 30.87 -1.31 35.46
N ALA A 37 30.04 -2.25 34.98
CA ALA A 37 30.19 -2.83 33.65
C ALA A 37 29.94 -1.78 32.54
N GLY A 38 28.95 -0.90 32.71
CA GLY A 38 28.68 0.21 31.78
C GLY A 38 29.83 1.24 31.70
N VAL A 39 30.43 1.60 32.85
CA VAL A 39 31.57 2.52 32.89
C VAL A 39 32.83 1.85 32.34
N ALA A 40 33.07 0.57 32.62
CA ALA A 40 34.18 -0.18 32.05
C ALA A 40 34.05 -0.28 30.51
N TYR A 41 32.82 -0.51 29.99
CA TYR A 41 32.57 -0.50 28.56
C TYR A 41 32.84 0.88 27.94
N ALA A 42 32.41 1.97 28.59
CA ALA A 42 32.63 3.33 28.09
C ALA A 42 34.12 3.75 28.16
N LEU A 43 34.90 3.27 29.13
CA LEU A 43 36.32 3.56 29.26
C LEU A 43 37.20 2.70 28.33
N PHE A 44 36.73 1.52 27.90
CA PHE A 44 37.40 0.67 26.91
C PHE A 44 37.07 1.08 25.44
N SER A 45 36.00 1.85 25.24
CA SER A 45 35.60 2.34 23.91
C SER A 45 36.31 3.67 23.51
N GLY A 46 37.15 4.22 24.41
CA GLY A 46 37.82 5.51 24.19
C GLY A 46 39.27 5.44 23.72
N GLY A 47 39.60 4.43 22.92
CA GLY A 47 40.91 4.33 22.30
C GLY A 47 40.83 4.73 20.83
N SER A 48 41.14 6.01 20.50
CA SER A 48 41.37 6.45 19.14
C SER A 48 42.67 5.84 18.62
N THR A 49 42.54 4.63 18.06
CA THR A 49 43.48 4.15 17.08
C THR A 49 42.81 4.32 15.71
N SER A 50 43.34 5.26 14.96
CA SER A 50 43.02 5.46 13.53
C SER A 50 43.46 4.22 12.74
N THR A 51 42.71 3.15 12.87
CA THR A 51 42.77 2.05 11.93
C THR A 51 41.96 2.53 10.72
N LYS A 52 42.61 2.65 9.57
CA LYS A 52 41.92 2.74 8.27
C LYS A 52 41.05 1.51 8.17
N THR A 53 39.82 1.58 8.68
CA THR A 53 38.74 0.66 8.36
C THR A 53 38.46 0.95 6.89
N THR A 54 38.82 0.04 6.03
CA THR A 54 38.34 0.01 4.64
C THR A 54 36.84 -0.12 4.79
N ASP A 55 36.15 0.97 4.49
CA ASP A 55 34.69 1.07 4.59
C ASP A 55 34.08 0.26 3.42
N ASN A 56 34.00 -1.06 3.62
CA ASN A 56 33.35 -2.00 2.71
C ASN A 56 31.82 -2.01 2.94
N GLN A 57 31.22 -0.83 3.19
CA GLN A 57 29.76 -0.76 3.19
C GLN A 57 29.24 -1.05 1.79
N ILE A 58 28.36 -2.05 1.72
CA ILE A 58 27.59 -2.35 0.51
C ILE A 58 26.86 -1.08 0.08
N LYS A 59 27.13 -0.59 -1.12
CA LYS A 59 26.48 0.59 -1.66
C LYS A 59 25.30 0.14 -2.50
N PHE A 60 24.11 0.29 -1.95
CA PHE A 60 22.87 -0.03 -2.66
C PHE A 60 22.36 1.14 -3.52
N PRO A 61 21.52 0.86 -4.53
CA PRO A 61 20.69 1.88 -5.19
C PRO A 61 19.77 2.60 -4.17
N SER A 62 19.35 3.81 -4.52
CA SER A 62 18.56 4.66 -3.62
C SER A 62 17.25 4.02 -3.15
N PHE A 63 16.61 3.21 -3.98
CA PHE A 63 15.37 2.51 -3.64
C PHE A 63 15.51 1.51 -2.48
N VAL A 64 16.72 1.04 -2.18
CA VAL A 64 16.98 0.12 -1.07
C VAL A 64 16.95 0.83 0.29
N TYR A 65 17.25 2.12 0.32
CA TYR A 65 17.30 2.91 1.56
C TYR A 65 15.95 3.50 1.98
N THR A 66 14.87 3.15 1.31
CA THR A 66 13.53 3.69 1.55
C THR A 66 12.97 3.32 2.92
N ASN A 67 13.36 2.17 3.45
CA ASN A 67 12.87 1.62 4.71
C ASN A 67 13.97 0.77 5.37
N PRO A 68 14.14 0.81 6.70
CA PRO A 68 15.12 -0.04 7.40
C PRO A 68 14.92 -1.55 7.18
N LEU A 69 13.67 -2.01 7.02
CA LEU A 69 13.38 -3.42 6.71
C LEU A 69 13.77 -3.77 5.26
N THR A 70 13.51 -2.88 4.32
CA THR A 70 13.97 -3.03 2.94
C THR A 70 15.49 -3.11 2.88
N LEU A 71 16.19 -2.18 3.53
CA LEU A 71 17.65 -2.22 3.62
C LEU A 71 18.14 -3.54 4.25
N LYS A 72 17.51 -3.98 5.36
CA LYS A 72 17.83 -5.26 6.00
C LYS A 72 17.65 -6.44 5.04
N ALA A 73 16.54 -6.47 4.30
CA ALA A 73 16.24 -7.56 3.36
C ALA A 73 17.20 -7.58 2.16
N TYR A 74 17.51 -6.45 1.55
CA TYR A 74 18.50 -6.36 0.47
C TYR A 74 19.89 -6.72 0.95
N THR A 75 20.30 -6.28 2.15
CA THR A 75 21.58 -6.66 2.75
C THR A 75 21.63 -8.18 2.89
N TYR A 76 20.60 -8.78 3.47
CA TYR A 76 20.53 -10.23 3.64
C TYR A 76 20.54 -10.98 2.31
N ALA A 77 19.78 -10.50 1.31
CA ALA A 77 19.78 -11.10 -0.03
C ALA A 77 21.13 -11.02 -0.74
N THR A 78 21.89 -9.93 -0.50
CA THR A 78 23.23 -9.75 -1.06
C THR A 78 24.25 -10.66 -0.39
N GLU A 79 24.15 -10.84 0.92
CA GLU A 79 25.06 -11.68 1.69
C GLU A 79 24.75 -13.18 1.55
N HIS A 80 23.47 -13.54 1.30
CA HIS A 80 22.96 -14.91 1.28
C HIS A 80 22.07 -15.20 0.06
N PRO A 81 22.50 -14.91 -1.16
CA PRO A 81 21.69 -15.13 -2.36
C PRO A 81 21.37 -16.63 -2.56
N ASP A 82 22.30 -17.51 -2.19
CA ASP A 82 22.19 -18.97 -2.25
C ASP A 82 21.03 -19.51 -1.42
N LEU A 83 20.76 -18.92 -0.26
CA LEU A 83 19.63 -19.31 0.59
C LEU A 83 18.31 -18.89 -0.03
N LEU A 84 18.21 -17.65 -0.53
CA LEU A 84 16.99 -17.12 -1.12
C LEU A 84 16.66 -17.69 -2.51
N GLU A 85 17.62 -18.30 -3.21
CA GLU A 85 17.39 -19.09 -4.43
C GLU A 85 16.61 -20.39 -4.16
N GLN A 86 16.55 -20.85 -2.91
CA GLN A 86 15.82 -22.03 -2.52
C GLN A 86 14.46 -21.73 -1.87
N ILE A 87 14.10 -20.46 -1.78
CA ILE A 87 12.82 -19.97 -1.22
C ILE A 87 11.94 -19.44 -2.36
N PRO A 88 10.67 -19.87 -2.45
CA PRO A 88 9.75 -19.26 -3.41
C PRO A 88 9.36 -17.87 -2.95
N CYS A 89 9.01 -17.01 -3.90
CA CYS A 89 8.31 -15.79 -3.61
C CYS A 89 6.81 -15.95 -3.82
N TYR A 90 6.01 -15.45 -2.91
CA TYR A 90 4.54 -15.57 -2.93
C TYR A 90 3.82 -14.30 -3.39
N CYS A 91 4.53 -13.31 -3.94
CA CYS A 91 3.91 -12.07 -4.44
C CYS A 91 3.33 -12.15 -5.86
N GLY A 92 3.44 -13.30 -6.53
CA GLY A 92 3.01 -13.46 -7.93
C GLY A 92 4.03 -13.02 -8.98
N CYS A 93 5.21 -12.54 -8.59
CA CYS A 93 6.25 -12.04 -9.50
C CYS A 93 6.74 -13.06 -10.53
N GLY A 94 6.59 -14.36 -10.27
CA GLY A 94 6.89 -15.40 -11.26
C GLY A 94 6.06 -15.29 -12.54
N GLY A 95 4.81 -14.82 -12.42
CA GLY A 95 3.89 -14.66 -13.55
C GLY A 95 4.12 -13.38 -14.36
N HIS A 96 4.47 -12.27 -13.72
CA HIS A 96 4.55 -10.96 -14.39
C HIS A 96 5.97 -10.40 -14.54
N SER A 97 6.92 -10.82 -13.69
CA SER A 97 8.32 -10.37 -13.76
C SER A 97 9.29 -11.48 -14.17
N GLY A 98 8.80 -12.74 -14.25
CA GLY A 98 9.63 -13.89 -14.61
C GLY A 98 10.60 -14.31 -13.51
N HIS A 99 10.40 -13.89 -12.26
CA HIS A 99 11.23 -14.28 -11.13
C HIS A 99 11.10 -15.78 -10.84
N ARG A 100 12.21 -16.44 -10.59
CA ARG A 100 12.28 -17.91 -10.40
C ARG A 100 12.17 -18.32 -8.94
N PHE A 101 12.62 -17.41 -8.05
CA PHE A 101 12.68 -17.59 -6.59
C PHE A 101 12.77 -16.24 -5.89
N LEU A 102 12.75 -16.22 -4.56
CA LEU A 102 12.74 -15.00 -3.76
C LEU A 102 13.96 -14.09 -4.02
N ARG A 103 15.15 -14.67 -4.25
CA ARG A 103 16.38 -13.90 -4.56
C ARG A 103 16.18 -12.96 -5.75
N ASP A 104 15.50 -13.40 -6.82
CA ASP A 104 15.32 -12.61 -8.04
C ASP A 104 14.54 -11.31 -7.81
N CYS A 105 13.78 -11.22 -6.70
CA CYS A 105 13.11 -9.98 -6.31
C CYS A 105 14.07 -8.89 -5.80
N PHE A 106 15.30 -9.25 -5.49
CA PHE A 106 16.33 -8.37 -4.92
C PHE A 106 17.54 -8.20 -5.82
N ILE A 107 18.03 -9.29 -6.42
CA ILE A 107 19.30 -9.33 -7.15
C ILE A 107 19.19 -10.26 -8.36
N HIS A 108 19.60 -9.79 -9.52
CA HIS A 108 19.72 -10.58 -10.76
C HIS A 108 21.02 -11.39 -10.81
N ASP A 109 21.11 -12.29 -11.80
CA ASP A 109 22.29 -13.15 -11.98
C ASP A 109 23.59 -12.38 -12.28
N ASP A 110 23.49 -11.16 -12.80
CA ASP A 110 24.60 -10.25 -13.09
C ASP A 110 24.97 -9.34 -11.91
N TRP A 111 24.41 -9.57 -10.73
CA TRP A 111 24.58 -8.74 -9.54
C TRP A 111 23.98 -7.35 -9.62
N THR A 112 23.13 -7.07 -10.58
CA THR A 112 22.31 -5.86 -10.56
C THR A 112 21.15 -6.02 -9.58
N TYR A 113 20.81 -4.94 -8.87
CA TYR A 113 19.69 -4.95 -7.93
C TYR A 113 18.39 -4.78 -8.67
N ASP A 114 17.42 -5.68 -8.37
CA ASP A 114 16.05 -5.52 -8.80
C ASP A 114 15.32 -4.58 -7.85
N GLU A 115 14.52 -3.66 -8.38
CA GLU A 115 13.75 -2.69 -7.60
C GLU A 115 12.49 -3.32 -6.98
N HIS A 116 12.04 -4.49 -7.49
CA HIS A 116 10.77 -5.11 -7.15
C HIS A 116 10.55 -5.28 -5.63
N ALA A 117 11.53 -5.80 -4.91
CA ALA A 117 11.38 -6.00 -3.47
C ALA A 117 11.31 -4.69 -2.68
N SER A 118 11.76 -3.56 -3.24
CA SER A 118 11.72 -2.26 -2.54
C SER A 118 10.30 -1.73 -2.34
N PHE A 119 9.34 -2.24 -3.11
CA PHE A 119 7.91 -1.91 -3.02
C PHE A 119 7.02 -3.15 -2.86
N CYS A 120 7.59 -4.26 -2.39
CA CYS A 120 6.85 -5.50 -2.15
C CYS A 120 7.06 -6.02 -0.73
N ASP A 121 6.10 -5.75 0.17
CA ASP A 121 6.14 -6.23 1.55
C ASP A 121 6.19 -7.75 1.66
N VAL A 122 5.62 -8.46 0.69
CA VAL A 122 5.67 -9.91 0.64
C VAL A 122 7.12 -10.37 0.50
N CYS A 123 7.86 -9.83 -0.48
CA CYS A 123 9.26 -10.18 -0.70
C CYS A 123 10.15 -9.81 0.50
N VAL A 124 10.01 -8.59 1.00
CA VAL A 124 10.75 -8.11 2.19
C VAL A 124 10.43 -8.98 3.40
N GLY A 125 9.13 -9.23 3.65
CA GLY A 125 8.67 -10.04 4.78
C GLY A 125 9.19 -11.47 4.72
N GLU A 126 9.19 -12.10 3.55
CA GLU A 126 9.72 -13.46 3.34
C GLU A 126 11.24 -13.50 3.64
N ALA A 127 12.02 -12.57 3.08
CA ALA A 127 13.47 -12.53 3.29
C ALA A 127 13.84 -12.33 4.77
N ILE A 128 13.16 -11.41 5.47
CA ILE A 128 13.36 -11.17 6.91
C ILE A 128 13.00 -12.41 7.73
N LYS A 129 11.88 -13.08 7.42
CA LYS A 129 11.47 -14.30 8.13
C LYS A 129 12.44 -15.45 7.91
N VAL A 130 12.95 -15.65 6.71
CA VAL A 130 14.01 -16.62 6.45
C VAL A 130 15.22 -16.34 7.33
N GLN A 131 15.70 -15.08 7.38
CA GLN A 131 16.80 -14.66 8.24
C GLN A 131 16.51 -14.98 9.71
N ASP A 132 15.33 -14.59 10.20
CA ASP A 132 14.94 -14.79 11.61
C ASP A 132 14.81 -16.27 11.99
N TYR A 133 14.27 -17.12 11.10
CA TYR A 133 14.19 -18.56 11.32
C TYR A 133 15.57 -19.21 11.40
N LEU A 134 16.48 -18.87 10.48
CA LEU A 134 17.85 -19.39 10.50
C LEU A 134 18.63 -18.89 11.72
N ALA A 135 18.46 -17.62 12.09
CA ALA A 135 19.05 -17.06 13.31
C ALA A 135 18.52 -17.74 14.60
N SER A 136 17.29 -18.26 14.58
CA SER A 136 16.72 -19.07 15.66
C SER A 136 17.18 -20.53 15.68
N GLY A 137 18.10 -20.91 14.80
CA GLY A 137 18.68 -22.26 14.71
C GLY A 137 17.88 -23.26 13.87
N LYS A 138 16.89 -22.80 13.10
CA LYS A 138 16.19 -23.66 12.14
C LYS A 138 17.06 -23.93 10.90
N THR A 139 16.89 -25.11 10.32
CA THR A 139 17.47 -25.42 9.01
C THR A 139 16.75 -24.65 7.90
N LEU A 140 17.37 -24.53 6.73
CA LEU A 140 16.74 -23.86 5.58
C LEU A 140 15.46 -24.62 5.12
N ALA A 141 15.44 -25.94 5.22
CA ALA A 141 14.26 -26.76 4.91
C ALA A 141 13.09 -26.47 5.86
N GLU A 142 13.37 -26.30 7.16
CA GLU A 142 12.37 -25.92 8.16
C GLU A 142 11.87 -24.49 7.92
N ALA A 143 12.78 -23.54 7.67
CA ALA A 143 12.45 -22.15 7.34
C ALA A 143 11.55 -22.10 6.09
N ARG A 144 11.92 -22.82 5.02
CA ARG A 144 11.12 -22.96 3.80
C ARG A 144 9.73 -23.48 4.10
N THR A 145 9.63 -24.56 4.90
CA THR A 145 8.33 -25.14 5.26
C THR A 145 7.43 -24.14 5.98
N LEU A 146 7.98 -23.32 6.88
CA LEU A 146 7.23 -22.31 7.61
C LEU A 146 6.78 -21.15 6.68
N ILE A 147 7.62 -20.73 5.75
CA ILE A 147 7.27 -19.76 4.72
C ILE A 147 6.12 -20.30 3.86
N ASP A 148 6.26 -21.53 3.34
CA ASP A 148 5.24 -22.18 2.51
C ASP A 148 3.89 -22.27 3.26
N GLN A 149 3.89 -22.67 4.54
CA GLN A 149 2.67 -22.75 5.35
C GLN A 149 1.99 -21.40 5.55
N GLU A 150 2.74 -20.35 5.83
CA GLU A 150 2.18 -19.04 6.10
C GLU A 150 1.72 -18.34 4.82
N TYR A 151 2.59 -18.31 3.81
CA TYR A 151 2.35 -17.50 2.63
C TYR A 151 1.47 -18.20 1.59
N ALA A 152 1.53 -19.55 1.44
CA ALA A 152 0.63 -20.24 0.53
C ALA A 152 -0.85 -20.13 0.96
N ALA A 153 -1.12 -20.10 2.27
CA ALA A 153 -2.47 -19.90 2.78
C ALA A 153 -2.97 -18.45 2.52
N LYS A 154 -2.07 -17.48 2.57
CA LYS A 154 -2.38 -16.05 2.41
C LYS A 154 -2.42 -15.62 0.94
N TYR A 155 -1.59 -16.23 0.09
CA TYR A 155 -1.43 -15.91 -1.32
C TYR A 155 -1.52 -17.17 -2.19
N PRO A 156 -2.68 -17.82 -2.29
CA PRO A 156 -2.83 -19.10 -2.97
C PRO A 156 -2.51 -18.99 -4.47
N GLY A 157 -1.63 -19.88 -4.95
CA GLY A 157 -1.27 -19.97 -6.37
C GLY A 157 -0.37 -18.84 -6.88
N GLN A 158 0.18 -18.00 -6.01
CA GLN A 158 1.08 -16.89 -6.40
C GLN A 158 2.57 -17.21 -6.22
N ASN A 159 2.90 -18.40 -5.75
CA ASN A 159 4.29 -18.79 -5.54
C ASN A 159 5.06 -18.97 -6.86
N THR A 160 6.34 -18.60 -6.83
CA THR A 160 7.29 -19.01 -7.88
C THR A 160 7.49 -20.53 -7.85
N ASN A 161 7.81 -21.13 -9.03
CA ASN A 161 8.06 -22.58 -9.15
C ASN A 161 9.45 -22.99 -8.64
N THR A 162 9.81 -22.52 -7.44
CA THR A 162 11.10 -22.81 -6.81
C THR A 162 11.14 -24.26 -6.34
N LEU A 163 12.19 -24.98 -6.72
CA LEU A 163 12.39 -26.38 -6.32
C LEU A 163 12.51 -26.50 -4.80
N PRO A 164 12.16 -27.66 -4.21
CA PRO A 164 12.38 -27.92 -2.79
C PRO A 164 13.85 -27.75 -2.39
N VAL A 165 14.08 -27.39 -1.12
CA VAL A 165 15.43 -27.28 -0.56
C VAL A 165 16.18 -28.60 -0.76
N ARG A 166 17.42 -28.52 -1.24
CA ARG A 166 18.26 -29.69 -1.53
C ARG A 166 19.60 -29.57 -0.83
N ASP A 167 20.00 -30.65 -0.19
CA ASP A 167 21.36 -30.76 0.34
C ASP A 167 22.37 -30.77 -0.83
N GLY A 168 23.47 -30.04 -0.68
CA GLY A 168 24.48 -29.90 -1.71
C GLY A 168 24.03 -29.04 -2.92
N TYR A 169 23.04 -28.18 -2.75
CA TYR A 169 22.64 -27.21 -3.76
C TYR A 169 23.84 -26.36 -4.23
N ILE A 170 24.04 -26.25 -5.54
CA ILE A 170 25.02 -25.35 -6.15
C ILE A 170 24.30 -24.06 -6.51
N PRO A 171 24.63 -22.93 -5.87
CA PRO A 171 23.97 -21.64 -6.15
C PRO A 171 24.23 -21.20 -7.59
N ILE A 172 23.23 -20.55 -8.19
CA ILE A 172 23.37 -19.88 -9.48
C ILE A 172 24.26 -18.63 -9.29
N LEU A 173 24.06 -17.96 -8.16
CA LEU A 173 24.79 -16.78 -7.77
C LEU A 173 25.57 -17.07 -6.48
N SER A 174 26.89 -17.09 -6.54
CA SER A 174 27.72 -17.24 -5.34
C SER A 174 27.84 -15.91 -4.60
N PRO A 175 27.91 -15.92 -3.26
CA PRO A 175 28.18 -14.71 -2.49
C PRO A 175 29.40 -13.97 -3.02
N LYS A 176 29.29 -12.68 -3.22
CA LYS A 176 30.39 -11.86 -3.74
C LYS A 176 31.34 -11.53 -2.59
N THR A 177 32.53 -12.10 -2.61
CA THR A 177 33.55 -11.83 -1.59
C THR A 177 34.35 -10.56 -1.85
N ASP A 178 34.33 -10.05 -3.09
CA ASP A 178 35.06 -8.85 -3.50
C ASP A 178 34.09 -7.81 -4.09
N GLY A 179 33.79 -6.81 -3.30
CA GLY A 179 33.14 -5.56 -3.71
C GLY A 179 31.85 -5.72 -4.54
N VAL A 180 30.72 -5.50 -3.91
CA VAL A 180 29.43 -5.29 -4.59
C VAL A 180 29.61 -4.28 -5.74
N PRO A 181 28.97 -4.49 -6.92
CA PRO A 181 29.04 -3.54 -8.02
C PRO A 181 28.68 -2.15 -7.47
N THR A 182 29.63 -1.24 -7.60
CA THR A 182 29.33 0.16 -7.32
C THR A 182 28.34 0.59 -8.39
N ALA A 183 27.05 0.58 -8.08
CA ALA A 183 26.14 1.39 -8.85
C ALA A 183 26.76 2.79 -8.85
N ALA A 184 27.00 3.33 -10.04
CA ALA A 184 27.47 4.70 -10.16
C ALA A 184 26.58 5.55 -9.24
N PRO A 185 27.13 6.52 -8.49
CA PRO A 185 26.31 7.37 -7.65
C PRO A 185 25.32 8.05 -8.59
N THR A 186 24.10 7.49 -8.66
CA THR A 186 23.00 8.20 -9.23
C THR A 186 22.74 9.29 -8.21
N THR A 187 23.37 10.45 -8.45
CA THR A 187 22.92 11.67 -7.79
C THR A 187 21.47 11.77 -8.19
N THR A 188 20.59 11.35 -7.30
CA THR A 188 19.15 11.57 -7.48
C THR A 188 19.04 13.07 -7.74
N PRO A 189 18.61 13.51 -8.93
CA PRO A 189 18.49 14.93 -9.19
C PRO A 189 17.59 15.49 -8.11
N VAL A 190 18.02 16.56 -7.44
CA VAL A 190 17.18 17.27 -6.50
C VAL A 190 15.87 17.56 -7.26
N LEU A 191 14.75 16.99 -6.78
CA LEU A 191 13.47 17.11 -7.44
C LEU A 191 13.08 18.59 -7.45
N ASP A 192 13.22 19.23 -8.60
CA ASP A 192 12.83 20.64 -8.80
C ASP A 192 11.33 20.67 -9.05
N LEU A 193 10.56 20.79 -7.98
CA LEU A 193 9.10 20.79 -8.01
C LEU A 193 8.51 21.95 -8.79
N SER A 194 9.28 23.02 -9.06
CA SER A 194 8.79 24.14 -9.87
C SER A 194 8.38 23.73 -11.30
N LYS A 195 8.86 22.57 -11.76
CA LYS A 195 8.53 21.95 -13.06
C LYS A 195 7.30 21.05 -13.03
N TYR A 196 6.70 20.83 -11.87
CA TYR A 196 5.58 19.90 -11.66
C TYR A 196 4.29 20.60 -11.24
N SER A 197 4.05 21.80 -11.76
CA SER A 197 2.75 22.47 -11.55
C SER A 197 1.67 21.72 -12.32
N LEU A 198 0.72 21.17 -11.56
CA LEU A 198 -0.44 20.51 -12.11
C LEU A 198 -1.39 21.50 -12.76
N PRO A 199 -2.08 21.06 -13.82
CA PRO A 199 -3.13 21.85 -14.40
C PRO A 199 -4.15 22.24 -13.34
N SER A 200 -4.65 23.48 -13.39
CA SER A 200 -5.63 24.05 -12.45
C SER A 200 -6.97 23.30 -12.37
N ASN A 201 -7.10 22.17 -13.05
CA ASN A 201 -8.34 21.47 -13.36
C ASN A 201 -8.46 20.07 -12.74
N PHE A 202 -7.76 19.80 -11.64
CA PHE A 202 -7.96 18.54 -10.93
C PHE A 202 -9.29 18.57 -10.16
N LYS A 203 -10.39 18.16 -10.81
CA LYS A 203 -11.76 18.28 -10.29
C LYS A 203 -12.63 17.06 -10.47
N SER A 204 -12.15 16.04 -11.15
CA SER A 204 -12.93 14.87 -11.52
C SER A 204 -12.09 13.60 -11.55
N ILE A 205 -12.77 12.46 -11.59
CA ILE A 205 -12.11 11.16 -11.74
C ILE A 205 -11.28 11.08 -13.04
N ALA A 206 -11.74 11.74 -14.12
CA ALA A 206 -11.02 11.75 -15.38
C ALA A 206 -9.66 12.45 -15.28
N ASP A 207 -9.57 13.52 -14.49
CA ASP A 207 -8.32 14.24 -14.26
C ASP A 207 -7.31 13.35 -13.53
N GLY A 208 -7.77 12.59 -12.53
CA GLY A 208 -6.95 11.60 -11.82
C GLY A 208 -6.49 10.46 -12.74
N LEU A 209 -7.41 9.90 -13.53
CA LEU A 209 -7.11 8.81 -14.46
C LEU A 209 -6.10 9.22 -15.54
N ASN A 210 -6.11 10.49 -15.98
CA ASN A 210 -5.12 11.03 -16.91
C ASN A 210 -3.72 11.20 -16.30
N LEU A 211 -3.62 11.22 -14.98
CA LEU A 211 -2.35 11.24 -14.25
C LEU A 211 -1.94 9.86 -13.75
N THR A 212 -2.75 8.84 -13.99
CA THR A 212 -2.52 7.46 -13.53
C THR A 212 -2.00 6.62 -14.69
N PRO A 213 -0.84 5.96 -14.58
CA PRO A 213 -0.35 5.05 -15.61
C PRO A 213 -1.38 3.95 -15.91
N ALA A 214 -1.35 3.40 -17.12
CA ALA A 214 -2.28 2.33 -17.51
C ALA A 214 -2.17 1.12 -16.57
N GLY A 215 -3.31 0.43 -16.36
CA GLY A 215 -3.38 -0.80 -15.57
C GLY A 215 -4.03 -0.64 -14.19
N ALA A 216 -4.57 0.53 -13.85
CA ALA A 216 -5.38 0.63 -12.65
C ALA A 216 -6.64 -0.23 -12.74
N ASN A 217 -6.84 -1.10 -11.75
CA ASN A 217 -8.00 -1.99 -11.64
C ASN A 217 -9.23 -1.27 -11.08
N SER A 218 -9.01 -0.29 -10.24
CA SER A 218 -10.06 0.61 -9.76
C SER A 218 -9.51 2.01 -9.54
N ALA A 219 -10.39 3.00 -9.62
CA ALA A 219 -10.10 4.36 -9.18
C ALA A 219 -11.37 5.02 -8.67
N TYR A 220 -11.23 5.94 -7.71
CA TYR A 220 -12.33 6.77 -7.26
C TYR A 220 -11.90 8.22 -7.09
N PHE A 221 -12.89 9.11 -7.10
CA PHE A 221 -12.72 10.54 -6.84
C PHE A 221 -13.79 11.03 -5.88
N ILE A 222 -13.39 11.83 -4.91
CA ILE A 222 -14.26 12.48 -3.92
C ILE A 222 -14.10 13.98 -4.05
N ASN A 223 -15.19 14.68 -4.34
CA ASN A 223 -15.26 16.14 -4.27
C ASN A 223 -15.77 16.55 -2.88
N THR A 224 -14.86 16.86 -1.98
CA THR A 224 -15.20 17.14 -0.57
C THR A 224 -16.10 18.36 -0.41
N LYS A 225 -16.01 19.33 -1.32
CA LYS A 225 -16.90 20.53 -1.31
C LYS A 225 -18.35 20.20 -1.64
N MET A 226 -18.57 19.22 -2.54
CA MET A 226 -19.92 18.81 -2.92
C MET A 226 -20.55 17.88 -1.88
N ILE A 227 -19.73 17.17 -1.12
CA ILE A 227 -20.18 16.21 -0.09
C ILE A 227 -20.45 16.93 1.23
N ALA A 228 -19.68 17.96 1.58
CA ALA A 228 -19.77 18.65 2.87
C ALA A 228 -21.19 19.17 3.14
N GLY A 229 -21.71 18.85 4.34
CA GLY A 229 -23.06 19.20 4.77
C GLY A 229 -24.19 18.37 4.15
N THR A 230 -23.88 17.26 3.47
CA THR A 230 -24.85 16.34 2.89
C THR A 230 -24.81 14.99 3.58
N ASP A 231 -25.79 14.12 3.32
CA ASP A 231 -25.83 12.73 3.84
C ASP A 231 -24.64 11.88 3.38
N LEU A 232 -23.93 12.30 2.32
CA LEU A 232 -22.72 11.61 1.83
C LEU A 232 -21.48 11.90 2.69
N GLU A 233 -21.51 12.96 3.53
CA GLU A 233 -20.34 13.36 4.33
C GLU A 233 -19.86 12.25 5.24
N ALA A 234 -20.74 11.73 6.11
CA ALA A 234 -20.40 10.66 7.04
C ALA A 234 -19.91 9.38 6.34
N LYS A 235 -20.38 9.12 5.13
CA LYS A 235 -19.98 7.94 4.37
C LYS A 235 -18.59 8.06 3.72
N TYR A 236 -18.29 9.22 3.16
CA TYR A 236 -17.10 9.38 2.31
C TYR A 236 -16.01 10.25 2.92
N LEU A 237 -16.35 11.22 3.79
CA LEU A 237 -15.33 12.03 4.45
C LEU A 237 -14.84 11.38 5.74
N ASP A 238 -15.73 10.86 6.58
CA ASP A 238 -15.34 10.24 7.85
C ASP A 238 -14.64 8.88 7.65
N THR A 239 -14.92 8.19 6.54
CA THR A 239 -14.37 6.85 6.27
C THR A 239 -13.08 6.88 5.46
N TYR A 240 -12.94 7.83 4.53
CA TYR A 240 -11.82 7.86 3.58
C TYR A 240 -10.94 9.11 3.70
N VAL A 241 -11.47 10.20 4.25
CA VAL A 241 -10.76 11.48 4.34
C VAL A 241 -11.00 12.05 5.72
N GLU A 242 -10.00 11.98 6.60
CA GLU A 242 -10.06 12.76 7.83
C GLU A 242 -10.01 14.25 7.45
N PRO A 243 -11.11 15.01 7.67
CA PRO A 243 -11.31 16.33 7.03
C PRO A 243 -10.25 17.37 7.33
N ASP A 244 -9.58 17.27 8.49
CA ASP A 244 -8.66 18.28 9.00
C ASP A 244 -7.23 17.77 9.23
N SER A 245 -6.95 16.47 8.97
CA SER A 245 -5.73 15.85 9.50
C SER A 245 -4.65 15.57 8.47
N PHE A 246 -4.97 15.57 7.17
CA PHE A 246 -3.93 15.27 6.18
C PHE A 246 -2.93 16.45 6.13
N TYR A 247 -1.81 16.27 6.84
CA TYR A 247 -0.77 17.31 7.03
C TYR A 247 -1.32 18.64 7.58
N GLY A 248 -2.39 18.61 8.37
CA GLY A 248 -3.05 19.81 8.92
C GLY A 248 -3.71 20.69 7.87
N LYS A 249 -4.05 20.15 6.70
CA LYS A 249 -4.66 20.88 5.60
C LYS A 249 -5.98 20.23 5.19
N LYS A 250 -6.96 21.08 4.86
CA LYS A 250 -8.26 20.62 4.38
C LYS A 250 -8.18 20.17 2.93
N LEU A 251 -8.63 18.94 2.65
CA LEU A 251 -8.77 18.44 1.29
C LEU A 251 -9.95 19.11 0.58
N ILE A 252 -9.77 19.47 -0.70
CA ILE A 252 -10.84 19.93 -1.58
C ILE A 252 -11.32 18.80 -2.49
N GLY A 253 -10.42 17.92 -2.86
CA GLY A 253 -10.69 16.73 -3.65
C GLY A 253 -9.65 15.66 -3.38
N MET A 254 -10.06 14.41 -3.49
CA MET A 254 -9.20 13.24 -3.35
C MET A 254 -9.47 12.26 -4.48
N TYR A 255 -8.41 11.80 -5.09
CA TYR A 255 -8.43 10.72 -6.06
C TYR A 255 -7.55 9.58 -5.54
N SER A 256 -7.99 8.34 -5.72
CA SER A 256 -7.18 7.15 -5.45
C SER A 256 -7.33 6.17 -6.58
N ALA A 257 -6.27 5.43 -6.90
CA ALA A 257 -6.30 4.35 -7.86
C ALA A 257 -5.48 3.16 -7.36
N ASP A 258 -6.04 1.96 -7.54
CA ASP A 258 -5.45 0.69 -7.16
C ASP A 258 -5.07 -0.10 -8.40
N PHE A 259 -3.85 -0.62 -8.44
CA PHE A 259 -3.35 -1.50 -9.50
C PHE A 259 -3.42 -2.97 -9.10
N ASN A 260 -3.20 -3.24 -7.81
CA ASN A 260 -3.31 -4.53 -7.14
C ASN A 260 -3.40 -4.27 -5.63
N PRO A 261 -3.63 -5.28 -4.78
CA PRO A 261 -3.77 -5.06 -3.34
C PRO A 261 -2.58 -4.37 -2.65
N SER A 262 -1.42 -4.35 -3.29
CA SER A 262 -0.19 -3.76 -2.73
C SER A 262 0.32 -2.56 -3.53
N SER A 263 -0.38 -2.09 -4.55
CA SER A 263 0.11 -1.01 -5.41
C SER A 263 -1.00 -0.01 -5.71
N TRP A 264 -0.83 1.21 -5.25
CA TRP A 264 -1.82 2.26 -5.31
C TRP A 264 -1.19 3.65 -5.47
N ILE A 265 -2.00 4.65 -5.76
CA ILE A 265 -1.65 6.06 -5.84
C ILE A 265 -2.82 6.91 -5.36
N GLU A 266 -2.55 7.97 -4.63
CA GLU A 266 -3.51 8.99 -4.25
C GLU A 266 -3.05 10.37 -4.71
N LEU A 267 -4.00 11.19 -5.11
CA LEU A 267 -3.78 12.57 -5.51
C LEU A 267 -4.72 13.46 -4.69
N HIS A 268 -4.16 14.37 -3.88
CA HIS A 268 -4.91 15.17 -2.92
C HIS A 268 -4.90 16.64 -3.33
N ASP A 269 -6.07 17.21 -3.64
CA ASP A 269 -6.21 18.64 -3.86
C ASP A 269 -6.41 19.40 -2.54
N LEU A 270 -5.36 20.06 -2.09
CA LEU A 270 -5.36 20.88 -0.88
C LEU A 270 -5.89 22.32 -1.13
N GLY A 271 -6.28 22.64 -2.34
CA GLY A 271 -6.76 23.96 -2.72
C GLY A 271 -5.69 25.06 -2.80
N TYR A 272 -4.43 24.71 -2.59
CA TYR A 272 -3.29 25.63 -2.74
C TYR A 272 -2.10 24.91 -3.37
N ASP A 273 -1.14 25.65 -3.83
CA ASP A 273 0.08 25.12 -4.43
C ASP A 273 1.11 24.82 -3.33
N SER A 274 1.21 23.54 -2.94
CA SER A 274 2.12 23.07 -1.89
C SER A 274 3.60 23.18 -2.27
N THR A 275 3.93 23.39 -3.56
CA THR A 275 5.32 23.62 -4.00
C THR A 275 5.89 24.93 -3.46
N ARG A 276 5.03 25.86 -3.03
CA ARG A 276 5.38 27.17 -2.49
C ARG A 276 5.46 27.20 -0.96
N ASP A 277 5.20 26.08 -0.32
CA ASP A 277 5.29 25.99 1.15
C ASP A 277 6.71 25.58 1.54
N GLU A 278 7.54 26.57 1.86
CA GLU A 278 8.94 26.38 2.25
C GLU A 278 9.11 25.56 3.54
N THR A 279 8.03 25.35 4.30
CA THR A 279 8.05 24.52 5.51
C THR A 279 7.98 23.02 5.20
N LEU A 280 7.55 22.65 3.99
CA LEU A 280 7.39 21.27 3.53
C LEU A 280 8.65 20.80 2.80
N LYS A 281 9.08 19.59 3.12
CA LYS A 281 10.11 18.92 2.30
C LYS A 281 9.50 18.56 0.95
N PRO A 282 10.19 18.83 -0.17
CA PRO A 282 9.66 18.54 -1.51
C PRO A 282 9.17 17.10 -1.70
N ARG A 283 9.90 16.15 -1.16
CA ARG A 283 9.56 14.73 -1.14
C ARG A 283 9.80 14.17 0.27
N VAL A 284 8.85 13.41 0.79
CA VAL A 284 8.97 12.67 2.03
C VAL A 284 8.86 11.19 1.68
N GLU A 285 9.88 10.44 2.03
CA GLU A 285 9.94 8.99 1.83
C GLU A 285 9.51 8.31 3.13
N LEU A 286 8.48 7.46 3.03
CA LEU A 286 7.88 6.71 4.12
C LEU A 286 8.00 5.20 3.85
N GLY A 287 9.24 4.74 3.66
CA GLY A 287 9.49 3.39 3.20
C GLY A 287 9.25 3.24 1.70
N TYR A 288 8.38 2.31 1.30
CA TYR A 288 7.97 2.12 -0.10
C TYR A 288 6.92 3.14 -0.57
N GLU A 289 6.44 3.98 0.32
CA GLU A 289 5.50 5.05 0.04
C GLU A 289 6.24 6.40 -0.04
N ASN A 290 5.75 7.27 -0.88
CA ASN A 290 6.29 8.61 -1.02
C ASN A 290 5.17 9.64 -1.03
N ILE A 291 5.46 10.76 -0.41
CA ILE A 291 4.65 11.95 -0.51
C ILE A 291 5.45 12.98 -1.29
N VAL A 292 4.85 13.53 -2.33
CA VAL A 292 5.44 14.63 -3.10
C VAL A 292 4.50 15.81 -3.06
N TYR A 293 4.99 16.90 -2.49
CA TYR A 293 4.22 18.12 -2.31
C TYR A 293 4.17 18.92 -3.61
N THR A 294 3.22 18.55 -4.45
CA THR A 294 2.87 19.26 -5.68
C THR A 294 1.42 19.72 -5.60
N ARG A 295 0.83 20.14 -6.70
CA ARG A 295 -0.59 20.40 -6.80
C ARG A 295 -1.21 19.58 -7.94
N PRO A 296 -2.01 18.51 -7.58
CA PRO A 296 -2.28 17.99 -6.24
C PRO A 296 -1.04 17.39 -5.58
N LEU A 297 -1.09 17.23 -4.27
CA LEU A 297 -0.14 16.40 -3.53
C LEU A 297 -0.25 14.96 -4.06
N ILE A 298 0.89 14.30 -4.25
CA ILE A 298 0.95 12.91 -4.71
C ILE A 298 1.39 12.05 -3.53
N TYR A 299 0.61 11.00 -3.25
CA TYR A 299 0.93 10.04 -2.21
C TYR A 299 0.73 8.62 -2.76
N GLY A 300 1.65 7.72 -2.48
CA GLY A 300 1.54 6.34 -2.95
C GLY A 300 2.87 5.63 -3.06
N HIS A 301 2.86 4.49 -3.70
CA HIS A 301 4.08 3.71 -3.93
C HIS A 301 5.05 4.45 -4.83
N THR A 302 6.34 4.36 -4.50
CA THR A 302 7.45 5.07 -5.17
C THR A 302 7.33 5.02 -6.69
N GLN A 303 7.15 3.85 -7.28
CA GLN A 303 7.06 3.69 -8.74
C GLN A 303 5.85 4.42 -9.33
N ASN A 304 4.69 4.36 -8.66
CA ASN A 304 3.49 5.05 -9.11
C ASN A 304 3.65 6.57 -8.99
N VAL A 305 4.23 7.04 -7.88
CA VAL A 305 4.58 8.47 -7.68
C VAL A 305 5.49 8.96 -8.79
N ASP A 306 6.55 8.23 -9.11
CA ASP A 306 7.49 8.59 -10.17
C ASP A 306 6.83 8.59 -11.56
N ASN A 307 5.92 7.66 -11.82
CA ASN A 307 5.14 7.63 -13.07
C ASN A 307 4.18 8.82 -13.17
N VAL A 308 3.50 9.18 -12.08
CA VAL A 308 2.67 10.40 -12.03
C VAL A 308 3.52 11.64 -12.30
N LEU A 309 4.69 11.75 -11.68
CA LEU A 309 5.62 12.86 -11.95
C LEU A 309 6.07 12.92 -13.41
N LYS A 310 6.32 11.77 -14.05
CA LYS A 310 6.62 11.69 -15.49
C LYS A 310 5.44 12.19 -16.33
N LEU A 311 4.22 11.76 -16.01
CA LEU A 311 2.99 12.18 -16.71
C LEU A 311 2.72 13.68 -16.56
N ILE A 312 2.96 14.26 -15.38
CA ILE A 312 2.84 15.70 -15.16
C ILE A 312 3.82 16.46 -16.05
N LYS A 313 5.05 15.97 -16.17
CA LYS A 313 6.10 16.59 -16.98
C LYS A 313 5.87 16.42 -18.48
N ASP A 314 5.41 15.26 -18.89
CA ASP A 314 5.10 14.92 -20.26
C ASP A 314 3.87 13.99 -20.31
N PRO A 315 2.67 14.54 -20.55
CA PRO A 315 1.43 13.77 -20.61
C PRO A 315 1.42 12.68 -21.70
N MET A 316 2.34 12.75 -22.65
CA MET A 316 2.47 11.74 -23.73
C MET A 316 3.53 10.69 -23.42
N SER A 317 4.21 10.77 -22.28
CA SER A 317 5.30 9.87 -21.90
C SER A 317 4.88 8.41 -21.75
N MET A 318 3.59 8.15 -21.44
CA MET A 318 3.03 6.81 -21.31
C MET A 318 1.50 6.82 -21.49
N THR A 319 0.94 5.63 -21.76
CA THR A 319 -0.51 5.43 -21.76
C THR A 319 -1.05 5.54 -20.34
N THR A 320 -2.21 6.18 -20.19
CA THR A 320 -2.88 6.36 -18.89
C THR A 320 -4.09 5.46 -18.73
N SER A 321 -4.53 5.25 -17.50
CA SER A 321 -5.72 4.47 -17.16
C SER A 321 -7.01 5.12 -17.69
N TYR A 322 -6.99 6.41 -18.02
CA TYR A 322 -8.13 7.10 -18.65
C TYR A 322 -8.61 6.38 -19.92
N SER A 323 -7.68 5.87 -20.74
CA SER A 323 -8.03 5.18 -22.01
C SER A 323 -8.92 3.94 -21.78
N THR A 324 -8.71 3.21 -20.69
CA THR A 324 -9.50 2.03 -20.32
C THR A 324 -10.94 2.39 -19.99
N TYR A 325 -11.14 3.47 -19.24
CA TYR A 325 -12.45 3.86 -18.72
C TYR A 325 -13.17 4.93 -19.55
N LYS A 326 -12.50 5.47 -20.56
CA LYS A 326 -13.03 6.52 -21.45
C LYS A 326 -14.43 6.20 -22.01
N PRO A 327 -14.74 4.98 -22.49
CA PRO A 327 -16.07 4.69 -23.01
C PRO A 327 -17.21 4.91 -21.99
N LEU A 328 -16.96 4.58 -20.71
CA LEU A 328 -17.92 4.84 -19.61
C LEU A 328 -18.05 6.34 -19.32
N LEU A 329 -16.92 7.03 -19.25
CA LEU A 329 -16.88 8.45 -18.90
C LEU A 329 -17.52 9.33 -20.00
N ASP A 330 -17.38 8.97 -21.26
CA ASP A 330 -18.04 9.68 -22.37
C ASP A 330 -19.57 9.62 -22.31
N ALA A 331 -20.14 8.60 -21.65
CA ALA A 331 -21.58 8.35 -21.56
C ALA A 331 -22.24 8.87 -20.26
N VAL A 332 -21.46 9.38 -19.30
CA VAL A 332 -21.99 9.83 -17.99
C VAL A 332 -21.48 11.22 -17.64
N ASP A 333 -22.24 11.93 -16.79
CA ASP A 333 -21.82 13.23 -16.25
C ASP A 333 -20.91 13.05 -15.04
N TYR A 334 -19.67 12.63 -15.28
CA TYR A 334 -18.67 12.45 -14.23
C TYR A 334 -18.14 13.77 -13.65
N GLN A 335 -18.28 14.88 -14.40
CA GLN A 335 -17.73 16.19 -14.00
C GLN A 335 -18.50 16.81 -12.83
N ASN A 336 -19.77 16.51 -12.73
CA ASN A 336 -20.66 16.96 -11.68
C ASN A 336 -20.87 15.94 -10.57
N ALA A 337 -20.12 14.84 -10.57
CA ALA A 337 -20.21 13.83 -9.54
C ALA A 337 -19.51 14.25 -8.24
N ALA A 338 -20.19 14.09 -7.11
CA ALA A 338 -19.61 14.34 -5.79
C ALA A 338 -18.69 13.19 -5.33
N TYR A 339 -19.12 11.97 -5.62
CA TYR A 339 -18.31 10.75 -5.56
C TYR A 339 -18.44 10.03 -6.89
N SER A 340 -17.32 9.53 -7.39
CA SER A 340 -17.32 8.66 -8.57
C SER A 340 -16.25 7.58 -8.46
N ARG A 341 -16.54 6.41 -9.03
CA ARG A 341 -15.63 5.26 -9.05
C ARG A 341 -15.74 4.54 -10.38
N VAL A 342 -14.59 4.10 -10.88
CA VAL A 342 -14.49 3.12 -11.97
C VAL A 342 -13.82 1.85 -11.44
N ILE A 343 -14.18 0.70 -12.00
CA ILE A 343 -13.59 -0.58 -11.61
C ILE A 343 -13.58 -1.55 -12.78
N THR A 344 -12.50 -2.31 -12.91
CA THR A 344 -12.41 -3.49 -13.75
C THR A 344 -12.89 -4.68 -12.93
N GLU A 345 -14.14 -5.07 -13.13
CA GLU A 345 -14.75 -6.23 -12.48
C GLU A 345 -15.43 -7.07 -13.56
N PRO A 346 -15.01 -8.32 -13.76
CA PRO A 346 -15.56 -9.17 -14.82
C PRO A 346 -16.96 -9.65 -14.42
N PHE A 347 -17.98 -8.90 -14.83
CA PHE A 347 -19.35 -9.40 -14.89
C PHE A 347 -19.56 -10.25 -16.14
N LYS A 348 -20.59 -11.09 -16.15
CA LYS A 348 -20.90 -11.91 -17.32
C LYS A 348 -21.14 -11.10 -18.61
N PHE A 349 -21.55 -9.84 -18.50
CA PHE A 349 -21.93 -8.96 -19.59
C PHE A 349 -21.07 -7.69 -19.73
N SER A 350 -20.23 -7.41 -18.76
CA SER A 350 -19.41 -6.19 -18.72
C SER A 350 -18.05 -6.47 -18.07
N ASP A 351 -17.00 -5.83 -18.52
CA ASP A 351 -15.66 -5.96 -17.96
C ASP A 351 -15.25 -4.73 -17.13
N ILE A 352 -15.85 -3.57 -17.40
CA ILE A 352 -15.63 -2.32 -16.68
C ILE A 352 -16.94 -1.66 -16.31
N ASN A 353 -17.00 -1.07 -15.14
CA ASN A 353 -18.18 -0.34 -14.70
C ASN A 353 -17.82 0.99 -14.02
N TYR A 354 -18.84 1.85 -13.94
CA TYR A 354 -18.79 3.15 -13.29
C TYR A 354 -19.92 3.27 -12.28
N VAL A 355 -19.67 3.97 -11.20
CA VAL A 355 -20.69 4.41 -10.23
C VAL A 355 -20.42 5.83 -9.80
N SER A 356 -21.45 6.64 -9.66
CA SER A 356 -21.36 7.94 -8.99
C SER A 356 -22.53 8.20 -8.07
N MET A 357 -22.31 9.05 -7.08
CA MET A 357 -23.33 9.59 -6.17
C MET A 357 -23.19 11.11 -6.11
N THR A 358 -24.31 11.78 -6.27
CA THR A 358 -24.34 13.27 -6.32
C THR A 358 -25.50 13.79 -5.50
N PRO A 359 -25.29 14.75 -4.58
CA PRO A 359 -26.39 15.40 -3.88
C PRO A 359 -27.22 16.25 -4.85
N VAL A 360 -28.53 16.02 -4.90
CA VAL A 360 -29.45 16.77 -5.76
C VAL A 360 -30.72 17.10 -4.99
N SER A 361 -30.94 18.38 -4.70
CA SER A 361 -32.19 18.87 -4.04
C SER A 361 -32.57 18.11 -2.76
N GLY A 362 -31.61 17.87 -1.86
CA GLY A 362 -31.82 17.16 -0.59
C GLY A 362 -32.00 15.64 -0.74
N LYS A 363 -31.69 15.09 -1.90
CA LYS A 363 -31.62 13.66 -2.20
C LYS A 363 -30.25 13.32 -2.75
N VAL A 364 -30.02 12.04 -3.00
CA VAL A 364 -28.83 11.53 -3.70
C VAL A 364 -29.24 10.95 -5.03
N GLU A 365 -28.60 11.33 -6.10
CA GLU A 365 -28.67 10.66 -7.39
C GLU A 365 -27.54 9.62 -7.48
N LEU A 366 -27.89 8.40 -7.82
CA LEU A 366 -27.00 7.30 -8.17
C LEU A 366 -26.99 7.16 -9.69
N VAL A 367 -25.80 7.10 -10.27
CA VAL A 367 -25.61 6.70 -11.67
C VAL A 367 -24.69 5.49 -11.69
N LYS A 368 -25.14 4.39 -12.34
CA LYS A 368 -24.28 3.24 -12.66
C LYS A 368 -24.21 3.06 -14.16
N ALA A 369 -23.02 2.79 -14.67
CA ALA A 369 -22.83 2.49 -16.08
C ALA A 369 -21.95 1.25 -16.26
N PHE A 370 -22.28 0.43 -17.25
CA PHE A 370 -21.60 -0.83 -17.57
C PHE A 370 -21.25 -0.84 -19.06
N ASN A 371 -20.01 -1.12 -19.39
CA ASN A 371 -19.60 -1.34 -20.76
C ASN A 371 -19.96 -2.77 -21.18
N ILE A 372 -20.98 -2.90 -22.04
CA ILE A 372 -21.45 -4.20 -22.53
C ILE A 372 -20.42 -4.75 -23.49
N THR A 373 -19.86 -5.90 -23.18
CA THR A 373 -18.99 -6.62 -24.10
C THR A 373 -19.81 -7.43 -25.11
N ASP A 374 -19.35 -7.47 -26.37
CA ASP A 374 -20.06 -8.09 -27.49
C ASP A 374 -20.63 -9.48 -27.18
N ASN A 375 -21.90 -9.68 -27.57
CA ASN A 375 -22.67 -10.93 -27.44
C ASN A 375 -23.06 -11.37 -26.02
N LYS A 376 -22.96 -10.54 -25.01
CA LYS A 376 -23.42 -10.90 -23.67
C LYS A 376 -24.84 -10.37 -23.39
N SER A 377 -25.69 -11.22 -22.85
CA SER A 377 -27.06 -10.85 -22.52
C SER A 377 -27.11 -9.97 -21.28
N ILE A 378 -27.74 -8.82 -21.39
CA ILE A 378 -28.03 -7.94 -20.25
C ILE A 378 -28.95 -8.69 -19.28
N PRO A 379 -28.61 -8.77 -17.97
CA PRO A 379 -29.45 -9.43 -16.97
C PRO A 379 -30.88 -8.86 -16.96
N ALA A 380 -31.88 -9.76 -17.01
CA ALA A 380 -33.28 -9.36 -17.05
C ALA A 380 -33.73 -8.54 -15.83
N GLY A 381 -33.08 -8.73 -14.69
CA GLY A 381 -33.34 -7.98 -13.44
C GLY A 381 -33.13 -6.46 -13.56
N PHE A 382 -32.34 -6.00 -14.53
CA PHE A 382 -32.17 -4.56 -14.75
C PHE A 382 -33.40 -3.83 -15.27
N LYS A 383 -34.38 -4.56 -15.82
CA LYS A 383 -35.62 -3.94 -16.34
C LYS A 383 -36.38 -3.15 -15.26
N THR A 384 -36.21 -3.50 -13.97
CA THR A 384 -36.84 -2.79 -12.85
C THR A 384 -36.31 -1.39 -12.66
N TYR A 385 -35.12 -1.09 -13.18
CA TYR A 385 -34.42 0.19 -13.04
C TYR A 385 -34.52 1.07 -14.30
N ASN A 386 -35.38 0.73 -15.29
CA ASN A 386 -35.52 1.48 -16.54
C ASN A 386 -34.19 1.86 -17.19
N PRO A 387 -33.30 0.90 -17.48
CA PRO A 387 -31.99 1.19 -17.97
C PRO A 387 -32.05 1.89 -19.32
N GLN A 388 -31.14 2.83 -19.51
CA GLN A 388 -30.88 3.46 -20.81
C GLN A 388 -29.64 2.83 -21.44
N THR A 389 -29.55 2.86 -22.77
CA THR A 389 -28.39 2.35 -23.49
C THR A 389 -27.88 3.43 -24.44
N GLU A 390 -26.59 3.77 -24.32
CA GLU A 390 -25.88 4.68 -25.21
C GLU A 390 -24.70 3.94 -25.84
N GLY A 391 -24.83 3.58 -27.13
CA GLY A 391 -23.89 2.66 -27.77
C GLY A 391 -23.82 1.32 -27.03
N ASN A 392 -22.63 0.95 -26.57
CA ASN A 392 -22.42 -0.26 -25.76
C ASN A 392 -22.48 0.01 -24.25
N ILE A 393 -22.92 1.17 -23.81
CA ILE A 393 -22.98 1.52 -22.38
C ILE A 393 -24.43 1.39 -21.90
N LEU A 394 -24.64 0.54 -20.89
CA LEU A 394 -25.88 0.43 -20.13
C LEU A 394 -25.82 1.42 -18.97
N ILE A 395 -26.81 2.31 -18.85
CA ILE A 395 -26.85 3.34 -17.79
C ILE A 395 -28.13 3.13 -16.95
N ILE A 396 -27.94 3.12 -15.64
CA ILE A 396 -29.03 3.08 -14.64
C ILE A 396 -28.92 4.33 -13.78
N LYS A 397 -30.05 5.04 -13.59
CA LYS A 397 -30.14 6.22 -12.73
C LYS A 397 -31.24 6.02 -11.69
N GLU A 398 -30.89 6.22 -10.43
CA GLU A 398 -31.83 6.17 -9.31
C GLU A 398 -31.69 7.43 -8.44
N THR A 399 -32.78 7.84 -7.81
CA THR A 399 -32.78 9.00 -6.92
C THR A 399 -33.58 8.68 -5.66
N GLY A 400 -33.05 9.07 -4.51
CA GLY A 400 -33.70 8.81 -3.22
C GLY A 400 -32.93 9.40 -2.05
N ASP A 401 -33.34 9.04 -0.83
CA ASP A 401 -32.45 9.22 0.32
C ASP A 401 -31.25 8.29 0.22
N LEU A 402 -30.23 8.55 1.01
CA LEU A 402 -28.95 7.80 0.96
C LEU A 402 -29.17 6.29 1.19
N THR A 403 -30.07 5.93 2.12
CA THR A 403 -30.34 4.52 2.45
C THR A 403 -30.94 3.77 1.26
N LYS A 404 -31.93 4.37 0.58
CA LYS A 404 -32.53 3.79 -0.63
C LYS A 404 -31.47 3.63 -1.73
N VAL A 405 -30.72 4.69 -1.99
CA VAL A 405 -29.69 4.71 -3.07
C VAL A 405 -28.59 3.69 -2.82
N GLN A 406 -28.19 3.49 -1.57
CA GLN A 406 -27.24 2.42 -1.20
C GLN A 406 -27.80 1.03 -1.45
N ALA A 407 -29.05 0.79 -1.04
CA ALA A 407 -29.71 -0.48 -1.29
C ALA A 407 -29.88 -0.75 -2.79
N ASP A 408 -30.23 0.28 -3.59
CA ASP A 408 -30.30 0.16 -5.04
C ASP A 408 -28.92 -0.16 -5.66
N ASN A 409 -27.86 0.51 -5.20
CA ASN A 409 -26.50 0.22 -5.63
C ASN A 409 -26.13 -1.26 -5.42
N ASP A 410 -26.39 -1.80 -4.21
CA ASP A 410 -26.06 -3.18 -3.86
C ASP A 410 -26.91 -4.19 -4.64
N ASN A 411 -28.21 -3.87 -4.84
CA ASN A 411 -29.12 -4.70 -5.63
C ASN A 411 -28.73 -4.72 -7.13
N ILE A 412 -28.34 -3.58 -7.69
CA ILE A 412 -27.84 -3.48 -9.08
C ILE A 412 -26.59 -4.35 -9.24
N ASP A 413 -25.66 -4.30 -8.27
CA ASP A 413 -24.46 -5.14 -8.30
C ASP A 413 -24.79 -6.63 -8.16
N ALA A 414 -25.76 -6.97 -7.31
CA ALA A 414 -26.25 -8.35 -7.19
C ALA A 414 -26.84 -8.87 -8.52
N VAL A 415 -27.65 -8.05 -9.20
CA VAL A 415 -28.19 -8.37 -10.54
C VAL A 415 -27.06 -8.49 -11.57
N ALA A 416 -26.03 -7.65 -11.51
CA ALA A 416 -24.90 -7.68 -12.43
C ALA A 416 -24.09 -8.98 -12.36
N ARG A 417 -24.08 -9.64 -11.19
CA ARG A 417 -23.36 -10.91 -10.94
C ARG A 417 -24.13 -12.15 -11.41
N THR A 418 -25.43 -12.05 -11.71
CA THR A 418 -26.25 -13.20 -12.19
C THR A 418 -26.06 -13.46 -13.66
#